data_920efaa3c6c61b3bcadb0c892f5a80c4
#
_entry.id   920efaa3c6c61b3bcadb0c892f5a80c4
#
_cell.length_a   1.000
_cell.length_b   1.000
_cell.length_c   1.000
_cell.angle_alpha   90.00
_cell.angle_beta   90.00
_cell.angle_gamma   90.00
#
_symmetry.space_group_name_H-M   'P 1'
#
loop_
_entity.id
_entity.type
_entity.pdbx_description
1 polymer ?
#
loop_
_entity_poly.entity_id
_entity_poly.type
_entity_poly.pdbx_seq_one_letter_code
_entity_poly.pdbx_strand_id
1 'polypeptide(L)'
;MRKILLNPFAMFIAGLGAGLASRLLDICTQNLGEIFSQVAVWILLGTLISVYSKTPGRAAANTLAFCLGMLPAYYAVAVLSHGVYDRAFLLGWTLFALCTPVLACFAWAAKQKGLLPRLIRVGIVAVSVLSSVVLFGRFRIYDLLIDGCLVYVLFFADVQRGAAGRRKGPHS
;
A
#
# COMPACT_ATOMS: atom_id res chain seq x y z
N MET A 1 -13.17 2.40 20.39
CA MET A 1 -12.24 2.59 19.27
C MET A 1 -13.00 3.17 18.06
N ARG A 2 -12.65 4.37 17.60
CA ARG A 2 -13.28 4.98 16.42
C ARG A 2 -13.05 4.05 15.21
N LYS A 3 -14.11 3.56 14.60
CA LYS A 3 -14.05 2.83 13.34
C LYS A 3 -13.50 3.81 12.30
N ILE A 4 -12.23 3.66 11.94
CA ILE A 4 -11.66 4.42 10.82
C ILE A 4 -12.47 4.01 9.60
N LEU A 5 -13.35 4.89 9.14
CA LEU A 5 -14.10 4.68 7.92
C LEU A 5 -13.14 4.96 6.76
N LEU A 6 -12.43 3.90 6.33
CA LEU A 6 -11.68 3.94 5.10
C LEU A 6 -12.67 4.16 3.95
N ASN A 7 -12.68 5.35 3.39
CA ASN A 7 -13.46 5.69 2.21
C ASN A 7 -12.52 6.23 1.11
N PRO A 8 -12.86 6.10 -0.16
CA PRO A 8 -11.99 6.52 -1.26
C PRO A 8 -11.60 8.01 -1.21
N PHE A 9 -12.49 8.87 -0.77
CA PHE A 9 -12.21 10.31 -0.66
C PHE A 9 -11.15 10.60 0.40
N ALA A 10 -11.29 10.03 1.60
CA ALA A 10 -10.28 10.17 2.66
C ALA A 10 -8.92 9.58 2.24
N MET A 11 -8.94 8.46 1.49
CA MET A 11 -7.72 7.84 0.96
C MET A 11 -7.07 8.69 -0.13
N PHE A 12 -7.85 9.36 -0.96
CA PHE A 12 -7.33 10.32 -1.94
C PHE A 12 -6.60 11.48 -1.25
N ILE A 13 -7.22 12.08 -0.23
CA ILE A 13 -6.58 13.16 0.56
C ILE A 13 -5.32 12.65 1.28
N ALA A 14 -5.36 11.45 1.86
CA ALA A 14 -4.19 10.84 2.47
C ALA A 14 -3.08 10.59 1.43
N GLY A 15 -3.45 10.19 0.22
CA GLY A 15 -2.53 10.05 -0.92
C GLY A 15 -1.88 11.37 -1.32
N LEU A 16 -2.66 12.44 -1.45
CA LEU A 16 -2.12 13.79 -1.70
C LEU A 16 -1.07 14.17 -0.65
N GLY A 17 -1.40 13.99 0.63
CA GLY A 17 -0.47 14.26 1.74
C GLY A 17 0.80 13.40 1.68
N ALA A 18 0.64 12.11 1.39
CA ALA A 18 1.77 11.19 1.27
C ALA A 18 2.69 11.53 0.09
N GLY A 19 2.12 11.88 -1.07
CA GLY A 19 2.90 12.29 -2.25
C GLY A 19 3.66 13.60 -2.02
N LEU A 20 3.01 14.59 -1.41
CA LEU A 20 3.63 15.85 -1.03
C LEU A 20 4.78 15.62 -0.03
N ALA A 21 4.51 14.88 1.05
CA ALA A 21 5.49 14.59 2.08
C ALA A 21 6.68 13.80 1.53
N SER A 22 6.42 12.78 0.71
CA SER A 22 7.46 11.96 0.08
C SER A 22 8.44 12.81 -0.74
N ARG A 23 7.94 13.73 -1.57
CA ARG A 23 8.80 14.60 -2.37
C ARG A 23 9.52 15.67 -1.56
N LEU A 24 8.85 16.25 -0.55
CA LEU A 24 9.51 17.22 0.34
C LEU A 24 10.64 16.57 1.14
N LEU A 25 10.44 15.35 1.64
CA LEU A 25 11.47 14.60 2.34
C LEU A 25 12.64 14.22 1.41
N ASP A 26 12.37 13.92 0.15
CA ASP A 26 13.40 13.68 -0.86
C ASP A 26 14.28 14.94 -1.10
N ILE A 27 13.68 16.12 -1.08
CA ILE A 27 14.39 17.38 -1.25
C ILE A 27 15.16 17.77 0.03
N CYS A 28 14.55 17.59 1.20
CA CYS A 28 15.12 18.05 2.48
C CYS A 28 16.15 17.09 3.07
N THR A 29 16.00 15.78 2.81
CA THR A 29 16.85 14.75 3.44
C THR A 29 17.05 13.56 2.51
N GLN A 30 18.27 13.35 2.03
CA GLN A 30 18.60 12.22 1.15
C GLN A 30 18.21 10.86 1.76
N ASN A 31 18.45 10.67 3.07
CA ASN A 31 18.16 9.41 3.74
C ASN A 31 16.66 9.08 3.83
N LEU A 32 15.80 10.07 4.11
CA LEU A 32 14.36 9.85 4.17
C LEU A 32 13.72 9.75 2.77
N GLY A 33 14.25 10.50 1.80
CA GLY A 33 13.85 10.37 0.41
C GLY A 33 14.09 8.97 -0.14
N GLU A 34 15.23 8.36 0.19
CA GLU A 34 15.52 6.97 -0.18
C GLU A 34 14.49 5.98 0.38
N ILE A 35 14.00 6.16 1.62
CA ILE A 35 12.98 5.28 2.22
C ILE A 35 11.67 5.36 1.45
N PHE A 36 11.19 6.56 1.15
CA PHE A 36 9.92 6.74 0.43
C PHE A 36 10.02 6.41 -1.07
N SER A 37 11.21 6.32 -1.62
CA SER A 37 11.44 5.83 -2.98
C SER A 37 11.34 4.32 -3.09
N GLN A 38 11.29 3.59 -1.96
CA GLN A 38 11.23 2.13 -1.96
C GLN A 38 9.83 1.60 -2.20
N VAL A 39 9.73 0.61 -3.08
CA VAL A 39 8.48 -0.10 -3.37
C VAL A 39 7.91 -0.79 -2.13
N ALA A 40 8.76 -1.28 -1.22
CA ALA A 40 8.36 -1.95 0.02
C ALA A 40 7.44 -1.07 0.91
N VAL A 41 7.71 0.24 1.02
CA VAL A 41 6.85 1.18 1.76
C VAL A 41 5.45 1.24 1.14
N TRP A 42 5.36 1.28 -0.18
CA TRP A 42 4.09 1.35 -0.89
C TRP A 42 3.32 0.04 -0.85
N ILE A 43 4.03 -1.09 -0.86
CA ILE A 43 3.43 -2.42 -0.62
C ILE A 43 2.85 -2.47 0.80
N LEU A 44 3.56 -2.00 1.82
CA LEU A 44 3.06 -1.93 3.19
C LEU A 44 1.81 -1.05 3.30
N LEU A 45 1.85 0.18 2.77
CA LEU A 45 0.71 1.11 2.81
C LEU A 45 -0.50 0.55 2.05
N GLY A 46 -0.30 0.04 0.83
CA GLY A 46 -1.36 -0.58 0.04
C GLY A 46 -1.95 -1.81 0.73
N THR A 47 -1.12 -2.62 1.39
CA THR A 47 -1.56 -3.77 2.17
C THR A 47 -2.38 -3.34 3.39
N LEU A 48 -1.95 -2.32 4.13
CA LEU A 48 -2.69 -1.75 5.25
C LEU A 48 -4.07 -1.26 4.82
N ILE A 49 -4.15 -0.43 3.78
CA ILE A 49 -5.41 0.09 3.25
C ILE A 49 -6.33 -1.08 2.87
N SER A 50 -5.79 -2.10 2.20
CA SER A 50 -6.55 -3.23 1.70
C SER A 50 -7.07 -4.13 2.83
N VAL A 51 -6.21 -4.50 3.77
CA VAL A 51 -6.52 -5.40 4.88
C VAL A 51 -7.59 -4.81 5.80
N TYR A 52 -7.55 -3.50 6.07
CA TYR A 52 -8.52 -2.81 6.92
C TYR A 52 -9.77 -2.34 6.17
N SER A 53 -9.86 -2.53 4.86
CA SER A 53 -11.07 -2.25 4.08
C SER A 53 -12.16 -3.30 4.33
N LYS A 54 -13.44 -2.86 4.32
CA LYS A 54 -14.58 -3.75 4.64
C LYS A 54 -14.85 -4.83 3.60
N THR A 55 -14.63 -4.51 2.33
CA THR A 55 -14.91 -5.41 1.19
C THR A 55 -13.76 -5.33 0.17
N PRO A 56 -13.58 -6.35 -0.69
CA PRO A 56 -12.54 -6.32 -1.70
C PRO A 56 -12.71 -5.14 -2.68
N GLY A 57 -13.94 -4.81 -3.08
CA GLY A 57 -14.21 -3.64 -3.92
C GLY A 57 -13.85 -2.31 -3.24
N ARG A 58 -14.06 -2.18 -1.92
CA ARG A 58 -13.60 -1.00 -1.18
C ARG A 58 -12.08 -0.99 -1.02
N ALA A 59 -11.44 -2.14 -0.86
CA ALA A 59 -9.98 -2.23 -0.85
C ALA A 59 -9.40 -1.72 -2.16
N ALA A 60 -9.92 -2.20 -3.29
CA ALA A 60 -9.53 -1.75 -4.62
C ALA A 60 -9.74 -0.23 -4.81
N ALA A 61 -10.93 0.28 -4.50
CA ALA A 61 -11.27 1.70 -4.64
C ALA A 61 -10.43 2.60 -3.73
N ASN A 62 -10.21 2.20 -2.47
CA ASN A 62 -9.42 2.97 -1.50
C ASN A 62 -7.94 3.03 -1.91
N THR A 63 -7.37 1.91 -2.34
CA THR A 63 -5.95 1.85 -2.74
C THR A 63 -5.72 2.62 -4.04
N LEU A 64 -6.63 2.48 -5.01
CA LEU A 64 -6.56 3.26 -6.24
C LEU A 64 -6.68 4.75 -5.97
N ALA A 65 -7.66 5.18 -5.16
CA ALA A 65 -7.83 6.57 -4.78
C ALA A 65 -6.59 7.15 -4.08
N PHE A 66 -5.96 6.36 -3.19
CA PHE A 66 -4.71 6.73 -2.55
C PHE A 66 -3.59 6.95 -3.58
N CYS A 67 -3.40 6.03 -4.52
CA CYS A 67 -2.39 6.16 -5.57
C CYS A 67 -2.67 7.35 -6.51
N LEU A 68 -3.94 7.57 -6.89
CA LEU A 68 -4.35 8.70 -7.71
C LEU A 68 -4.19 10.05 -7.01
N GLY A 69 -4.23 10.11 -5.69
CA GLY A 69 -3.85 11.30 -4.93
C GLY A 69 -2.33 11.47 -4.86
N MET A 70 -1.62 10.40 -4.55
CA MET A 70 -0.17 10.40 -4.32
C MET A 70 0.64 10.80 -5.56
N LEU A 71 0.39 10.18 -6.70
CA LEU A 71 1.18 10.40 -7.91
C LEU A 71 1.13 11.85 -8.40
N PRO A 72 -0.05 12.47 -8.62
CA PRO A 72 -0.10 13.86 -9.06
C PRO A 72 0.53 14.83 -8.06
N ALA A 73 0.35 14.60 -6.74
CA ALA A 73 0.95 15.45 -5.71
C ALA A 73 2.49 15.36 -5.74
N TYR A 74 3.05 14.16 -5.82
CA TYR A 74 4.49 13.95 -5.94
C TYR A 74 5.06 14.66 -7.18
N TYR A 75 4.45 14.46 -8.35
CA TYR A 75 4.94 15.06 -9.60
C TYR A 75 4.70 16.55 -9.69
N ALA A 76 3.61 17.08 -9.13
CA ALA A 76 3.39 18.52 -9.05
C ALA A 76 4.53 19.21 -8.29
N VAL A 77 4.92 18.67 -7.14
CA VAL A 77 6.07 19.20 -6.37
C VAL A 77 7.38 18.99 -7.12
N ALA A 78 7.57 17.86 -7.82
CA ALA A 78 8.77 17.64 -8.60
C ALA A 78 8.94 18.66 -9.74
N VAL A 79 7.86 19.01 -10.41
CA VAL A 79 7.86 20.06 -11.46
C VAL A 79 8.12 21.44 -10.86
N LEU A 80 7.43 21.79 -9.76
CA LEU A 80 7.59 23.09 -9.11
C LEU A 80 8.97 23.30 -8.50
N SER A 81 9.63 22.22 -8.06
CA SER A 81 10.99 22.27 -7.49
C SER A 81 12.09 22.19 -8.54
N HIS A 82 11.78 22.29 -9.84
CA HIS A 82 12.72 22.08 -10.95
C HIS A 82 13.53 20.78 -10.85
N GLY A 83 12.96 19.76 -10.20
CA GLY A 83 13.58 18.46 -10.02
C GLY A 83 13.62 17.67 -11.32
N VAL A 84 14.71 16.94 -11.53
CA VAL A 84 14.82 15.99 -12.64
C VAL A 84 13.90 14.80 -12.33
N TYR A 85 13.03 14.47 -13.27
CA TYR A 85 12.21 13.25 -13.22
C TYR A 85 12.35 12.47 -14.52
N ASP A 86 12.54 11.17 -14.41
CA ASP A 86 12.63 10.29 -15.56
C ASP A 86 11.24 9.86 -16.02
N ARG A 87 10.98 9.93 -17.33
CA ARG A 87 9.72 9.48 -17.94
C ARG A 87 9.47 7.99 -17.75
N ALA A 88 10.50 7.17 -17.80
CA ALA A 88 10.39 5.74 -17.57
C ALA A 88 9.93 5.44 -16.14
N PHE A 89 10.44 6.20 -15.17
CA PHE A 89 10.03 6.09 -13.77
C PHE A 89 8.56 6.50 -13.56
N LEU A 90 8.12 7.59 -14.20
CA LEU A 90 6.72 8.02 -14.21
C LEU A 90 5.80 6.93 -14.76
N LEU A 91 6.15 6.35 -15.91
CA LEU A 91 5.38 5.28 -16.52
C LEU A 91 5.32 4.04 -15.63
N GLY A 92 6.43 3.65 -15.01
CA GLY A 92 6.50 2.52 -14.08
C GLY A 92 5.56 2.69 -12.88
N TRP A 93 5.60 3.85 -12.22
CA TRP A 93 4.72 4.15 -11.09
C TRP A 93 3.25 4.28 -11.49
N THR A 94 2.97 4.83 -12.67
CA THR A 94 1.59 4.91 -13.19
C THR A 94 1.03 3.51 -13.47
N LEU A 95 1.82 2.65 -14.10
CA LEU A 95 1.44 1.26 -14.36
C LEU A 95 1.22 0.49 -13.04
N PHE A 96 2.13 0.67 -12.08
CA PHE A 96 1.96 0.09 -10.74
C PHE A 96 0.65 0.55 -10.09
N ALA A 97 0.34 1.86 -10.14
CA ALA A 97 -0.90 2.40 -9.59
C ALA A 97 -2.15 1.81 -10.26
N LEU A 98 -2.12 1.58 -11.57
CA LEU A 98 -3.23 0.94 -12.30
C LEU A 98 -3.41 -0.53 -11.91
N CYS A 99 -2.36 -1.22 -11.52
CA CYS A 99 -2.42 -2.60 -11.02
C CYS A 99 -2.89 -2.70 -9.56
N THR A 100 -2.84 -1.61 -8.78
CA THR A 100 -3.15 -1.64 -7.35
C THR A 100 -4.56 -2.13 -7.00
N PRO A 101 -5.64 -1.91 -7.79
CA PRO A 101 -6.95 -2.46 -7.48
C PRO A 101 -6.95 -3.99 -7.40
N VAL A 102 -6.25 -4.65 -8.31
CA VAL A 102 -6.12 -6.12 -8.34
C VAL A 102 -5.28 -6.59 -7.16
N LEU A 103 -4.12 -5.97 -6.93
CA LEU A 103 -3.24 -6.27 -5.81
C LEU A 103 -3.94 -6.06 -4.46
N ALA A 104 -4.78 -5.02 -4.35
CA ALA A 104 -5.57 -4.74 -3.16
C ALA A 104 -6.61 -5.82 -2.87
N CYS A 105 -7.24 -6.42 -3.89
CA CYS A 105 -8.12 -7.54 -3.73
C CYS A 105 -7.39 -8.78 -3.18
N PHE A 106 -6.19 -9.07 -3.68
CA PHE A 106 -5.35 -10.15 -3.15
C PHE A 106 -4.92 -9.87 -1.70
N ALA A 107 -4.44 -8.67 -1.39
CA ALA A 107 -4.07 -8.28 -0.04
C ALA A 107 -5.26 -8.34 0.93
N TRP A 108 -6.47 -7.97 0.48
CA TRP A 108 -7.68 -8.15 1.24
C TRP A 108 -7.99 -9.64 1.50
N ALA A 109 -7.85 -10.49 0.48
CA ALA A 109 -8.07 -11.93 0.58
C ALA A 109 -7.04 -12.62 1.50
N ALA A 110 -5.83 -12.08 1.62
CA ALA A 110 -4.77 -12.61 2.48
C ALA A 110 -5.19 -12.82 3.95
N LYS A 111 -6.18 -12.08 4.44
CA LYS A 111 -6.71 -12.23 5.82
C LYS A 111 -7.83 -13.25 5.95
N GLN A 112 -8.19 -13.96 4.90
CA GLN A 112 -9.16 -15.05 4.97
C GLN A 112 -8.52 -16.33 5.53
N LYS A 113 -9.35 -17.34 5.87
CA LYS A 113 -8.89 -18.64 6.31
C LYS A 113 -8.67 -19.55 5.10
N GLY A 114 -7.62 -20.34 5.13
CA GLY A 114 -7.31 -21.33 4.08
C GLY A 114 -5.88 -21.32 3.61
N LEU A 115 -5.54 -22.22 2.68
CA LEU A 115 -4.20 -22.36 2.13
C LEU A 115 -3.86 -21.20 1.18
N LEU A 116 -4.79 -20.86 0.26
CA LEU A 116 -4.59 -19.79 -0.71
C LEU A 116 -4.30 -18.42 -0.05
N PRO A 117 -5.05 -17.95 0.98
CA PRO A 117 -4.70 -16.76 1.72
C PRO A 117 -3.31 -16.81 2.38
N ARG A 118 -2.87 -18.00 2.84
CA ARG A 118 -1.53 -18.16 3.40
C ARG A 118 -0.45 -17.98 2.33
N LEU A 119 -0.64 -18.55 1.15
CA LEU A 119 0.26 -18.37 0.02
C LEU A 119 0.33 -16.90 -0.41
N ILE A 120 -0.82 -16.19 -0.44
CA ILE A 120 -0.86 -14.76 -0.74
C ILE A 120 -0.03 -13.95 0.27
N ARG A 121 -0.13 -14.24 1.58
CA ARG A 121 0.70 -13.56 2.61
C ARG A 121 2.19 -13.74 2.34
N VAL A 122 2.61 -14.97 2.11
CA VAL A 122 4.01 -15.28 1.80
C VAL A 122 4.43 -14.57 0.51
N GLY A 123 3.59 -14.60 -0.51
CA GLY A 123 3.85 -13.90 -1.78
C GLY A 123 4.04 -12.40 -1.62
N ILE A 124 3.19 -11.73 -0.84
CA ILE A 124 3.31 -10.28 -0.58
C ILE A 124 4.64 -9.96 0.11
N VAL A 125 5.01 -10.73 1.15
CA VAL A 125 6.30 -10.54 1.85
C VAL A 125 7.48 -10.83 0.92
N ALA A 126 7.41 -11.91 0.14
CA ALA A 126 8.47 -12.26 -0.81
C ALA A 126 8.68 -11.16 -1.87
N VAL A 127 7.59 -10.60 -2.43
CA VAL A 127 7.67 -9.49 -3.39
C VAL A 127 8.25 -8.24 -2.74
N SER A 128 7.91 -7.93 -1.49
CA SER A 128 8.47 -6.80 -0.74
C SER A 128 9.99 -6.94 -0.59
N VAL A 129 10.45 -8.08 -0.06
CA VAL A 129 11.89 -8.36 0.12
C VAL A 129 12.63 -8.36 -1.23
N LEU A 130 12.07 -9.04 -2.25
CA LEU A 130 12.69 -9.08 -3.58
C LEU A 130 12.79 -7.70 -4.21
N SER A 131 11.79 -6.84 -4.04
CA SER A 131 11.82 -5.48 -4.57
C SER A 131 12.95 -4.66 -3.97
N SER A 132 13.22 -4.81 -2.68
CA SER A 132 14.34 -4.13 -2.01
C SER A 132 15.70 -4.61 -2.55
N VAL A 133 15.86 -5.92 -2.75
CA VAL A 133 17.12 -6.49 -3.25
C VAL A 133 17.35 -6.20 -4.72
N VAL A 134 16.32 -6.40 -5.56
CA VAL A 134 16.45 -6.28 -7.02
C VAL A 134 16.59 -4.82 -7.48
N LEU A 135 15.82 -3.91 -6.88
CA LEU A 135 15.81 -2.50 -7.30
C LEU A 135 16.94 -1.68 -6.68
N PHE A 136 17.37 -2.02 -5.48
CA PHE A 136 18.36 -1.23 -4.72
C PHE A 136 19.68 -1.95 -4.47
N GLY A 137 19.81 -3.22 -4.88
CA GLY A 137 21.06 -4.00 -4.81
C GLY A 137 21.56 -4.31 -3.40
N ARG A 138 20.84 -3.91 -2.35
CA ARG A 138 21.21 -4.13 -0.95
C ARG A 138 19.99 -4.09 -0.04
N PHE A 139 20.03 -4.90 1.02
CA PHE A 139 19.03 -4.92 2.08
C PHE A 139 19.50 -4.00 3.23
N ARG A 140 18.65 -3.06 3.64
CA ARG A 140 18.99 -2.06 4.65
C ARG A 140 18.18 -2.30 5.94
N ILE A 141 18.60 -1.68 7.05
CA ILE A 141 17.92 -1.85 8.35
C ILE A 141 16.46 -1.41 8.30
N TYR A 142 16.12 -0.36 7.57
CA TYR A 142 14.74 0.09 7.45
C TYR A 142 13.87 -0.83 6.56
N ASP A 143 14.46 -1.57 5.60
CA ASP A 143 13.75 -2.61 4.86
C ASP A 143 13.29 -3.71 5.81
N LEU A 144 14.16 -4.10 6.76
CA LEU A 144 13.81 -5.06 7.79
C LEU A 144 12.65 -4.59 8.68
N LEU A 145 12.61 -3.30 9.02
CA LEU A 145 11.51 -2.72 9.80
C LEU A 145 10.20 -2.70 9.00
N ILE A 146 10.25 -2.34 7.72
CA ILE A 146 9.07 -2.31 6.83
C ILE A 146 8.52 -3.72 6.64
N ASP A 147 9.40 -4.68 6.30
CA ASP A 147 9.01 -6.07 6.11
C ASP A 147 8.57 -6.73 7.42
N GLY A 148 9.18 -6.38 8.55
CA GLY A 148 8.73 -6.80 9.88
C GLY A 148 7.33 -6.30 10.20
N CYS A 149 7.02 -5.04 9.92
CA CYS A 149 5.67 -4.49 10.04
C CYS A 149 4.68 -5.20 9.10
N LEU A 150 5.10 -5.50 7.87
CA LEU A 150 4.28 -6.19 6.89
C LEU A 150 3.94 -7.62 7.36
N VAL A 151 4.93 -8.35 7.87
CA VAL A 151 4.74 -9.68 8.46
C VAL A 151 3.81 -9.59 9.66
N TYR A 152 4.04 -8.65 10.58
CA TYR A 152 3.17 -8.46 11.74
C TYR A 152 1.71 -8.22 11.32
N VAL A 153 1.47 -7.31 10.38
CA VAL A 153 0.11 -7.00 9.89
C VAL A 153 -0.53 -8.21 9.22
N LEU A 154 0.21 -8.95 8.39
CA LEU A 154 -0.35 -10.07 7.64
C LEU A 154 -0.58 -11.32 8.49
N PHE A 155 0.26 -11.60 9.48
CA PHE A 155 0.22 -12.86 10.22
C PHE A 155 -0.34 -12.71 11.63
N PHE A 156 -0.07 -11.62 12.33
CA PHE A 156 -0.39 -11.46 13.75
C PHE A 156 -1.51 -10.46 14.05
N ALA A 157 -1.67 -9.39 13.26
CA ALA A 157 -2.70 -8.41 13.53
C ALA A 157 -4.10 -8.98 13.30
N ASP A 158 -4.96 -8.94 14.34
CA ASP A 158 -6.36 -9.29 14.23
C ASP A 158 -7.15 -8.17 13.55
N VAL A 159 -7.69 -8.46 12.37
CA VAL A 159 -8.58 -7.54 11.66
C VAL A 159 -10.02 -7.91 11.94
N GLN A 160 -10.66 -7.20 12.85
CA GLN A 160 -12.10 -7.32 13.08
C GLN A 160 -12.86 -6.72 11.89
N ARG A 161 -13.13 -7.54 10.90
CA ARG A 161 -14.09 -7.22 9.85
C ARG A 161 -15.47 -7.35 10.48
N GLY A 162 -16.15 -6.22 10.71
CA GLY A 162 -17.50 -6.23 11.27
C GLY A 162 -18.32 -7.28 10.55
N ALA A 163 -19.04 -8.11 11.33
CA ALA A 163 -19.83 -9.25 10.90
C ALA A 163 -20.94 -8.80 9.92
N ALA A 164 -20.59 -8.57 8.68
CA ALA A 164 -21.53 -8.38 7.57
C ALA A 164 -21.75 -9.77 6.95
N GLY A 165 -22.83 -10.43 7.36
CA GLY A 165 -23.37 -11.55 6.62
C GLY A 165 -23.41 -12.91 7.28
N ARG A 166 -23.64 -13.01 8.59
CA ARG A 166 -24.29 -14.21 9.11
C ARG A 166 -25.79 -14.10 8.78
N ARG A 167 -26.18 -14.38 7.55
CA ARG A 167 -27.57 -14.71 7.24
C ARG A 167 -27.94 -15.90 8.11
N LYS A 168 -28.77 -15.65 9.14
CA LYS A 168 -29.54 -16.68 9.80
C LYS A 168 -30.39 -17.33 8.71
N GLY A 169 -30.12 -18.59 8.40
CA GLY A 169 -31.06 -19.42 7.69
C GLY A 169 -32.38 -19.47 8.47
N PRO A 170 -33.53 -19.48 7.79
CA PRO A 170 -34.80 -19.64 8.48
C PRO A 170 -34.84 -21.05 9.07
N HIS A 171 -35.07 -21.14 10.38
CA HIS A 171 -35.53 -22.37 11.00
C HIS A 171 -36.95 -22.65 10.51
N SER A 172 -37.11 -23.64 9.71
CA SER A 172 -38.34 -24.39 9.51
C SER A 172 -38.26 -25.69 10.28
#